data_b7fe50863071468e7a769cf20d3ba81f
#
_entry.id   b7fe50863071468e7a769cf20d3ba81f
#
_cell.length_a   1.000
_cell.length_b   1.000
_cell.length_c   1.000
_cell.angle_alpha   90.00
_cell.angle_beta   90.00
_cell.angle_gamma   90.00
#
_symmetry.space_group_name_H-M   'P 1'
#
loop_
_entity.id
_entity.type
_entity.pdbx_description
1 polymer ?
#
loop_
_entity_poly.entity_id
_entity_poly.type
_entity_poly.pdbx_seq_one_letter_code
_entity_poly.pdbx_strand_id
1 'polypeptide(L)'
;MSLKKHIDSLNNIRGAMIFEFFSPGIPIILKNAGCQFIIFDMEHGGISLEQFKTLAIISNANNIAPLIRIPEVNYNYVARALDLGAAGIMAPMVNTSEEALKIVQSSKYPPKGVRGAGFGFAHDNYKNQDPLNYIDKANNNLINIIQI
;
A
#
# COMPACT_ATOMS: atom_id res chain seq x y z
N MET A 1 -7.95 11.19 7.55
CA MET A 1 -8.91 10.55 6.60
C MET A 1 -8.13 9.57 5.75
N SER A 2 -8.62 8.34 5.49
CA SER A 2 -7.86 7.38 4.65
C SER A 2 -7.87 7.84 3.18
N LEU A 3 -6.84 7.46 2.40
CA LEU A 3 -6.76 7.76 0.97
C LEU A 3 -8.00 7.25 0.22
N LYS A 4 -8.50 6.06 0.58
CA LYS A 4 -9.73 5.50 0.01
C LYS A 4 -10.94 6.44 0.19
N LYS A 5 -11.11 7.01 1.38
CA LYS A 5 -12.21 7.95 1.63
C LYS A 5 -12.08 9.23 0.81
N HIS A 6 -10.86 9.70 0.53
CA HIS A 6 -10.65 10.84 -0.38
C HIS A 6 -11.05 10.49 -1.82
N ILE A 7 -10.68 9.29 -2.29
CA ILE A 7 -11.08 8.79 -3.61
C ILE A 7 -12.60 8.66 -3.71
N ASP A 8 -13.23 8.01 -2.72
CA ASP A 8 -14.67 7.77 -2.70
C ASP A 8 -15.49 9.09 -2.65
N SER A 9 -14.91 10.16 -2.10
CA SER A 9 -15.58 11.49 -2.06
C SER A 9 -15.34 12.33 -3.32
N LEU A 10 -14.71 11.78 -4.36
CA LEU A 10 -14.40 12.45 -5.62
C LEU A 10 -13.61 13.76 -5.48
N ASN A 11 -12.90 13.92 -4.38
CA ASN A 11 -12.00 15.05 -4.17
C ASN A 11 -10.76 14.92 -5.06
N ASN A 12 -10.26 16.05 -5.54
CA ASN A 12 -8.97 16.07 -6.21
C ASN A 12 -7.88 15.61 -5.25
N ILE A 13 -7.20 14.52 -5.58
CA ILE A 13 -6.06 14.01 -4.84
C ILE A 13 -4.80 14.18 -5.67
N ARG A 14 -3.67 14.47 -4.98
CA ARG A 14 -2.37 14.63 -5.59
C ARG A 14 -1.42 13.62 -5.00
N GLY A 15 -0.56 13.06 -5.82
CA GLY A 15 0.49 12.15 -5.39
C GLY A 15 1.69 12.23 -6.30
N ALA A 16 2.73 11.52 -5.91
CA ALA A 16 3.95 11.38 -6.70
C ALA A 16 4.30 9.90 -6.85
N MET A 17 4.96 9.56 -7.95
CA MET A 17 5.57 8.25 -8.15
C MET A 17 7.08 8.41 -8.11
N ILE A 18 7.76 7.57 -7.30
CA ILE A 18 9.20 7.63 -7.03
C ILE A 18 9.88 6.38 -7.58
N PHE A 19 10.85 6.59 -8.44
CA PHE A 19 11.60 5.54 -9.15
C PHE A 19 13.04 5.38 -8.62
N GLU A 20 13.68 6.49 -8.18
CA GLU A 20 15.12 6.51 -7.92
C GLU A 20 15.50 7.02 -6.53
N PHE A 21 14.82 8.05 -6.03
CA PHE A 21 15.23 8.72 -4.81
C PHE A 21 14.46 8.18 -3.59
N PHE A 22 15.12 7.32 -2.81
CA PHE A 22 14.50 6.65 -1.66
C PHE A 22 14.98 7.22 -0.31
N SER A 23 15.27 8.53 -0.26
CA SER A 23 15.65 9.20 0.98
C SER A 23 14.49 9.20 1.99
N PRO A 24 14.76 8.98 3.29
CA PRO A 24 13.75 9.11 4.35
C PRO A 24 13.04 10.47 4.42
N GLY A 25 13.63 11.52 3.88
CA GLY A 25 13.03 12.85 3.79
C GLY A 25 11.94 12.98 2.72
N ILE A 26 11.90 12.10 1.72
CA ILE A 26 10.95 12.20 0.59
C ILE A 26 9.48 12.23 1.04
N PRO A 27 9.00 11.36 1.94
CA PRO A 27 7.61 11.41 2.39
C PRO A 27 7.24 12.76 3.03
N ILE A 28 8.15 13.35 3.79
CA ILE A 28 7.93 14.63 4.48
C ILE A 28 7.87 15.77 3.47
N ILE A 29 8.81 15.80 2.52
CA ILE A 29 8.86 16.80 1.45
C ILE A 29 7.57 16.78 0.63
N LEU A 30 7.16 15.59 0.18
CA LEU A 30 5.95 15.44 -0.63
C LEU A 30 4.67 15.75 0.16
N LYS A 31 4.62 15.42 1.44
CA LYS A 31 3.52 15.83 2.31
C LYS A 31 3.40 17.34 2.40
N ASN A 32 4.52 18.05 2.61
CA ASN A 32 4.56 19.50 2.69
C ASN A 32 4.25 20.17 1.33
N ALA A 33 4.53 19.47 0.23
CA ALA A 33 4.12 19.89 -1.12
C ALA A 33 2.63 19.63 -1.43
N GLY A 34 1.86 19.08 -0.49
CA GLY A 34 0.42 18.86 -0.61
C GLY A 34 0.04 17.50 -1.20
N CYS A 35 0.96 16.54 -1.29
CA CYS A 35 0.63 15.18 -1.72
C CYS A 35 -0.12 14.41 -0.63
N GLN A 36 -1.10 13.61 -1.04
CA GLN A 36 -1.86 12.71 -0.19
C GLN A 36 -1.35 11.27 -0.26
N PHE A 37 -0.65 10.90 -1.33
CA PHE A 37 -0.09 9.57 -1.50
C PHE A 37 1.26 9.60 -2.22
N ILE A 38 2.02 8.52 -2.07
CA ILE A 38 3.26 8.26 -2.80
C ILE A 38 3.18 6.84 -3.34
N ILE A 39 3.56 6.64 -4.59
CA ILE A 39 3.78 5.31 -5.16
C ILE A 39 5.29 5.10 -5.25
N PHE A 40 5.81 4.14 -4.50
CA PHE A 40 7.18 3.69 -4.64
C PHE A 40 7.25 2.59 -5.68
N ASP A 41 8.17 2.70 -6.62
CA ASP A 41 8.24 1.79 -7.74
C ASP A 41 9.25 0.65 -7.49
N MET A 42 8.73 -0.59 -7.48
CA MET A 42 9.55 -1.80 -7.38
C MET A 42 9.61 -2.57 -8.71
N GLU A 43 8.85 -2.15 -9.73
CA GLU A 43 8.88 -2.77 -11.06
C GLU A 43 10.10 -2.33 -11.85
N HIS A 44 10.32 -1.01 -11.97
CA HIS A 44 11.44 -0.42 -12.71
C HIS A 44 12.42 0.33 -11.81
N GLY A 45 12.04 0.60 -10.55
CA GLY A 45 12.90 1.22 -9.54
C GLY A 45 13.69 0.20 -8.73
N GLY A 46 14.80 0.65 -8.13
CA GLY A 46 15.69 -0.20 -7.35
C GLY A 46 15.30 -0.39 -5.88
N ILE A 47 14.10 -0.03 -5.46
CA ILE A 47 13.69 -0.10 -4.06
C ILE A 47 13.57 -1.55 -3.58
N SER A 48 14.18 -1.86 -2.45
CA SER A 48 13.96 -3.13 -1.74
C SER A 48 12.74 -3.04 -0.81
N LEU A 49 12.20 -4.20 -0.42
CA LEU A 49 11.12 -4.26 0.58
C LEU A 49 11.55 -3.68 1.93
N GLU A 50 12.81 -3.79 2.30
CA GLU A 50 13.35 -3.22 3.54
C GLU A 50 13.36 -1.68 3.49
N GLN A 51 13.85 -1.10 2.38
CA GLN A 51 13.79 0.34 2.17
C GLN A 51 12.34 0.84 2.13
N PHE A 52 11.46 0.11 1.42
CA PHE A 52 10.04 0.44 1.38
C PHE A 52 9.43 0.45 2.78
N LYS A 53 9.71 -0.54 3.64
CA LYS A 53 9.24 -0.56 5.04
C LYS A 53 9.58 0.72 5.78
N THR A 54 10.82 1.18 5.67
CA THR A 54 11.27 2.42 6.31
C THR A 54 10.48 3.63 5.80
N LEU A 55 10.33 3.74 4.48
CA LEU A 55 9.59 4.84 3.86
C LEU A 55 8.08 4.77 4.16
N ALA A 56 7.50 3.58 4.24
CA ALA A 56 6.10 3.38 4.59
C ALA A 56 5.81 3.81 6.03
N ILE A 57 6.69 3.47 6.99
CA ILE A 57 6.56 3.91 8.38
C ILE A 57 6.60 5.44 8.46
N ILE A 58 7.57 6.08 7.80
CA ILE A 58 7.69 7.55 7.78
C ILE A 58 6.47 8.19 7.10
N SER A 59 6.02 7.62 5.98
CA SER A 59 4.83 8.11 5.26
C SER A 59 3.58 8.05 6.15
N ASN A 60 3.32 6.92 6.78
CA ASN A 60 2.18 6.74 7.67
C ASN A 60 2.23 7.69 8.89
N ALA A 61 3.42 7.88 9.48
CA ALA A 61 3.63 8.83 10.58
C ALA A 61 3.34 10.29 10.19
N ASN A 62 3.53 10.63 8.92
CA ASN A 62 3.27 11.97 8.37
C ASN A 62 1.91 12.09 7.66
N ASN A 63 1.01 11.12 7.78
CA ASN A 63 -0.31 11.13 7.15
C ASN A 63 -0.27 11.35 5.62
N ILE A 64 0.67 10.68 4.95
CA ILE A 64 0.72 10.53 3.50
C ILE A 64 0.69 9.04 3.18
N ALA A 65 -0.22 8.60 2.32
CA ALA A 65 -0.45 7.18 2.08
C ALA A 65 0.67 6.56 1.23
N PRO A 66 1.45 5.59 1.73
CA PRO A 66 2.43 4.87 0.92
C PRO A 66 1.75 3.77 0.11
N LEU A 67 1.89 3.84 -1.19
CA LEU A 67 1.56 2.78 -2.13
C LEU A 67 2.85 2.21 -2.70
N ILE A 68 2.81 1.00 -3.21
CA ILE A 68 3.94 0.40 -3.91
C ILE A 68 3.48 -0.24 -5.22
N ARG A 69 4.21 0.02 -6.30
CA ARG A 69 4.07 -0.78 -7.51
C ARG A 69 4.94 -2.03 -7.37
N ILE A 70 4.29 -3.19 -7.38
CA ILE A 70 4.96 -4.49 -7.29
C ILE A 70 5.52 -4.91 -8.66
N PRO A 71 6.58 -5.75 -8.73
CA PRO A 71 7.17 -6.13 -10.02
C PRO A 71 6.32 -7.11 -10.82
N GLU A 72 5.49 -7.89 -10.14
CA GLU A 72 4.62 -8.90 -10.77
C GLU A 72 3.42 -9.24 -9.87
N VAL A 73 2.38 -9.83 -10.44
CA VAL A 73 1.21 -10.30 -9.70
C VAL A 73 1.53 -11.62 -8.98
N ASN A 74 2.08 -11.50 -7.77
CA ASN A 74 2.47 -12.62 -6.94
C ASN A 74 2.00 -12.41 -5.50
N TYR A 75 1.46 -13.46 -4.85
CA TYR A 75 0.98 -13.41 -3.47
C TYR A 75 2.01 -12.83 -2.49
N ASN A 76 3.28 -13.27 -2.61
CA ASN A 76 4.33 -12.83 -1.69
C ASN A 76 4.61 -11.33 -1.79
N TYR A 77 4.64 -10.77 -3.01
CA TYR A 77 4.81 -9.33 -3.18
C TYR A 77 3.62 -8.56 -2.61
N VAL A 78 2.39 -9.00 -2.91
CA VAL A 78 1.16 -8.36 -2.43
C VAL A 78 1.08 -8.40 -0.91
N ALA A 79 1.15 -9.58 -0.30
CA ALA A 79 1.00 -9.76 1.14
C ALA A 79 2.11 -9.03 1.91
N ARG A 80 3.38 -9.23 1.52
CA ARG A 80 4.53 -8.61 2.20
C ARG A 80 4.53 -7.08 2.10
N ALA A 81 4.21 -6.52 0.93
CA ALA A 81 4.12 -5.08 0.78
C ALA A 81 3.10 -4.48 1.75
N LEU A 82 1.94 -5.11 1.89
CA LEU A 82 0.90 -4.68 2.80
C LEU A 82 1.31 -4.87 4.28
N ASP A 83 2.00 -5.96 4.63
CA ASP A 83 2.52 -6.20 5.99
C ASP A 83 3.60 -5.18 6.38
N LEU A 84 4.32 -4.65 5.40
CA LEU A 84 5.32 -3.60 5.60
C LEU A 84 4.74 -2.19 5.69
N GLY A 85 3.41 -2.05 5.62
CA GLY A 85 2.72 -0.79 5.88
C GLY A 85 2.21 -0.06 4.65
N ALA A 86 2.17 -0.70 3.48
CA ALA A 86 1.52 -0.11 2.30
C ALA A 86 0.02 0.12 2.55
N ALA A 87 -0.47 1.27 2.17
CA ALA A 87 -1.91 1.59 2.13
C ALA A 87 -2.62 0.96 0.93
N GLY A 88 -1.85 0.44 -0.01
CA GLY A 88 -2.32 -0.24 -1.20
C GLY A 88 -1.19 -0.62 -2.14
N ILE A 89 -1.53 -1.32 -3.18
CA ILE A 89 -0.60 -1.78 -4.22
C ILE A 89 -1.02 -1.28 -5.59
N MET A 90 -0.04 -1.14 -6.49
CA MET A 90 -0.25 -1.05 -7.92
C MET A 90 0.34 -2.30 -8.57
N ALA A 91 -0.49 -3.01 -9.32
CA ALA A 91 -0.09 -4.22 -10.02
C ALA A 91 0.08 -3.94 -11.51
N PRO A 92 1.25 -4.25 -12.12
CA PRO A 92 1.48 -4.06 -13.53
C PRO A 92 0.85 -5.17 -14.36
N MET A 93 0.64 -4.92 -15.66
CA MET A 93 0.33 -5.91 -16.69
C MET A 93 -0.87 -6.82 -16.36
N VAL A 94 -1.94 -6.25 -15.84
CA VAL A 94 -3.17 -7.00 -15.49
C VAL A 94 -4.07 -7.03 -16.73
N ASN A 95 -4.12 -8.17 -17.39
CA ASN A 95 -4.81 -8.31 -18.69
C ASN A 95 -6.12 -9.10 -18.59
N THR A 96 -6.35 -9.80 -17.47
CA THR A 96 -7.53 -10.66 -17.30
C THR A 96 -8.26 -10.40 -15.97
N SER A 97 -9.52 -10.77 -15.93
CA SER A 97 -10.33 -10.72 -14.71
C SER A 97 -9.80 -11.64 -13.61
N GLU A 98 -9.23 -12.79 -14.00
CA GLU A 98 -8.62 -13.76 -13.09
C GLU A 98 -7.38 -13.19 -12.40
N GLU A 99 -6.54 -12.44 -13.11
CA GLU A 99 -5.38 -11.74 -12.52
C GLU A 99 -5.83 -10.64 -11.56
N ALA A 100 -6.83 -9.85 -11.95
CA ALA A 100 -7.41 -8.85 -11.06
C ALA A 100 -7.99 -9.47 -9.79
N LEU A 101 -8.69 -10.60 -9.91
CA LEU A 101 -9.23 -11.35 -8.77
C LEU A 101 -8.12 -11.87 -7.85
N LYS A 102 -7.01 -12.41 -8.39
CA LYS A 102 -5.85 -12.85 -7.61
C LYS A 102 -5.27 -11.72 -6.76
N ILE A 103 -5.19 -10.50 -7.31
CA ILE A 103 -4.71 -9.32 -6.57
C ILE A 103 -5.63 -9.03 -5.38
N VAL A 104 -6.94 -8.99 -5.62
CA VAL A 104 -7.93 -8.74 -4.56
C VAL A 104 -7.86 -9.80 -3.48
N GLN A 105 -7.81 -11.09 -3.87
CA GLN A 105 -7.73 -12.20 -2.93
C GLN A 105 -6.44 -12.18 -2.11
N SER A 106 -5.29 -11.90 -2.75
CA SER A 106 -3.98 -11.85 -2.07
C SER A 106 -3.86 -10.66 -1.14
N SER A 107 -4.61 -9.58 -1.37
CA SER A 107 -4.52 -8.34 -0.62
C SER A 107 -5.45 -8.28 0.60
N LYS A 108 -6.53 -9.07 0.61
CA LYS A 108 -7.54 -9.03 1.66
C LYS A 108 -7.44 -10.24 2.59
N TYR A 109 -7.73 -9.99 3.86
CA TYR A 109 -7.88 -11.04 4.86
C TYR A 109 -9.19 -11.83 4.67
N PRO A 110 -9.22 -13.09 5.14
CA PRO A 110 -10.46 -13.87 5.18
C PRO A 110 -11.60 -13.12 5.91
N PRO A 111 -12.87 -13.33 5.50
CA PRO A 111 -13.34 -14.17 4.41
C PRO A 111 -13.29 -13.50 3.02
N LYS A 112 -12.86 -12.24 2.92
CA LYS A 112 -12.85 -11.45 1.67
C LYS A 112 -11.66 -11.80 0.75
N GLY A 113 -10.65 -12.49 1.27
CA GLY A 113 -9.46 -12.90 0.55
C GLY A 113 -8.72 -14.01 1.30
N VAL A 114 -7.44 -14.21 0.93
CA VAL A 114 -6.58 -15.29 1.44
C VAL A 114 -5.30 -14.79 2.09
N ARG A 115 -5.17 -13.47 2.33
CA ARG A 115 -3.97 -12.90 2.96
C ARG A 115 -3.81 -13.47 4.36
N GLY A 116 -2.62 -14.00 4.66
CA GLY A 116 -2.26 -14.47 5.99
C GLY A 116 -2.27 -13.32 7.01
N ALA A 117 -2.79 -13.57 8.19
CA ALA A 117 -2.88 -12.59 9.26
C ALA A 117 -1.66 -12.68 10.20
N GLY A 118 -0.92 -11.60 10.33
CA GLY A 118 0.10 -11.39 11.35
C GLY A 118 -0.09 -9.99 11.93
N PHE A 119 0.14 -9.81 13.21
CA PHE A 119 -0.09 -8.55 13.92
C PHE A 119 1.16 -8.10 14.68
N GLY A 120 1.22 -6.80 15.05
CA GLY A 120 2.38 -6.22 15.70
C GLY A 120 3.49 -5.85 14.72
N PHE A 121 3.16 -5.53 13.47
CA PHE A 121 4.10 -5.13 12.41
C PHE A 121 3.85 -3.69 11.94
N ALA A 122 4.54 -3.29 10.88
CA ALA A 122 4.46 -1.91 10.36
C ALA A 122 3.05 -1.50 9.92
N HIS A 123 2.26 -2.43 9.38
CA HIS A 123 0.92 -2.15 8.87
C HIS A 123 -0.10 -1.78 9.97
N ASP A 124 0.09 -2.25 11.20
CA ASP A 124 -0.76 -1.92 12.36
C ASP A 124 -0.08 -0.95 13.34
N ASN A 125 1.03 -0.33 12.92
CA ASN A 125 1.87 0.56 13.73
C ASN A 125 2.36 -0.09 15.03
N TYR A 126 2.63 -1.40 15.00
CA TYR A 126 3.11 -2.18 16.15
C TYR A 126 2.19 -2.12 17.37
N LYS A 127 0.90 -1.89 17.17
CA LYS A 127 -0.08 -1.73 18.23
C LYS A 127 -0.74 -3.06 18.57
N ASN A 128 -0.93 -3.30 19.87
CA ASN A 128 -1.83 -4.33 20.33
C ASN A 128 -3.28 -3.83 20.17
N GLN A 129 -4.05 -4.49 19.29
CA GLN A 129 -5.44 -4.14 19.02
C GLN A 129 -6.27 -5.39 18.74
N ASP A 130 -7.60 -5.26 18.78
CA ASP A 130 -8.49 -6.35 18.43
C ASP A 130 -8.31 -6.77 16.98
N PRO A 131 -7.91 -8.05 16.72
CA PRO A 131 -7.62 -8.54 15.37
C PRO A 131 -8.82 -8.45 14.42
N LEU A 132 -10.03 -8.75 14.88
CA LEU A 132 -11.22 -8.77 14.03
C LEU A 132 -11.58 -7.34 13.55
N ASN A 133 -11.51 -6.37 14.44
CA ASN A 133 -11.74 -4.97 14.12
C ASN A 133 -10.66 -4.43 13.17
N TYR A 134 -9.39 -4.85 13.37
CA TYR A 134 -8.32 -4.49 12.45
C TYR A 134 -8.55 -5.06 11.06
N ILE A 135 -8.86 -6.37 10.93
CA ILE A 135 -9.11 -7.06 9.66
C ILE A 135 -10.22 -6.36 8.87
N ASP A 136 -11.34 -6.04 9.52
CA ASP A 136 -12.44 -5.35 8.83
C ASP A 136 -12.01 -3.97 8.32
N LYS A 137 -11.36 -3.17 9.15
CA LYS A 137 -10.83 -1.86 8.76
C LYS A 137 -9.81 -1.97 7.61
N ALA A 138 -8.88 -2.91 7.69
CA ALA A 138 -7.86 -3.12 6.67
C ALA A 138 -8.50 -3.51 5.32
N ASN A 139 -9.41 -4.49 5.32
CA ASN A 139 -10.12 -4.93 4.12
C ASN A 139 -10.93 -3.82 3.45
N ASN A 140 -11.47 -2.87 4.23
CA ASN A 140 -12.32 -1.79 3.74
C ASN A 140 -11.52 -0.54 3.30
N ASN A 141 -10.29 -0.34 3.79
CA ASN A 141 -9.48 0.84 3.47
C ASN A 141 -8.40 0.60 2.41
N LEU A 142 -8.18 -0.66 2.03
CA LEU A 142 -7.16 -1.05 1.07
C LEU A 142 -7.46 -0.51 -0.32
N ILE A 143 -6.41 -0.10 -1.04
CA ILE A 143 -6.47 0.34 -2.43
C ILE A 143 -5.68 -0.64 -3.29
N ASN A 144 -6.32 -1.17 -4.32
CA ASN A 144 -5.67 -1.91 -5.39
C ASN A 144 -5.79 -1.11 -6.68
N ILE A 145 -4.66 -0.83 -7.31
CA ILE A 145 -4.56 -0.18 -8.62
C ILE A 145 -4.07 -1.25 -9.60
N ILE A 146 -4.68 -1.34 -10.75
CA ILE A 146 -4.24 -2.23 -11.82
C ILE A 146 -3.84 -1.41 -13.05
N GLN A 147 -2.76 -1.80 -13.69
CA GLN A 147 -2.33 -1.26 -15.00
C GLN A 147 -2.69 -2.29 -16.06
N ILE A 148 -3.48 -1.88 -17.02
CA ILE A 148 -3.95 -2.66 -18.18
C ILE A 148 -3.22 -2.25 -19.43
#